data_ac520a7ab6efa87814c74908b7002273
#
_entry.id   ac520a7ab6efa87814c74908b7002273
#
_cell.length_a   1.000
_cell.length_b   1.000
_cell.length_c   1.000
_cell.angle_alpha   90.00
_cell.angle_beta   90.00
_cell.angle_gamma   90.00
#
_symmetry.space_group_name_H-M   'P 1'
#
loop_
_entity.id
_entity.type
_entity.pdbx_description
1 polymer ?
#
loop_
_entity_poly.entity_id
_entity_poly.type
_entity_poly.pdbx_seq_one_letter_code
_entity_poly.pdbx_strand_id
1 'polypeptide(L)'
;MSPRSSLRPPPPGSGRRGPLGDRAAVVLIGCFLMLQPLSTDFYLASLPGLARTFAASVATIQLTLSVFIIAFGTMQLVIGPLSDRHGRYRVTIAGIALYAAASIACAAAPSIETLIVARFFQAIGCCTVVVVARAVIRDMFDPLTGAKVMAQASTLLAIGPLFGPILGSFLEVRFGFRAAFVVLTVFSGALLVATLAWLPETNPHPDATATRPGALLRNYARVLRSPHFLSYALVGAASYGGLFAFISGSPFVLIGVLGVPTAWFGFCFAFCVVGYLLGTIACRHLLARRGIVRTLKLSACVSAAGGMAMAALAVVGLQHWAAILLPQFVFMFAHGINFPCAQAGAVAPFPRQAGAAAGVLGFLTMALAALVGWWIGASNDGTVYPLAFTIATAGLGVLATVWGWVVRLPGAATRG
;
A
#
# COMPACT_ATOMS: atom_id res chain seq x y z
N MET A 1 -31.37 -23.92 5.76
CA MET A 1 -30.21 -24.48 6.50
C MET A 1 -29.05 -23.54 6.32
N SER A 2 -28.76 -22.73 7.33
CA SER A 2 -27.61 -21.80 7.34
C SER A 2 -26.32 -22.60 7.58
N PRO A 3 -25.25 -22.49 6.79
CA PRO A 3 -24.00 -23.17 7.06
C PRO A 3 -23.39 -22.58 8.34
N ARG A 4 -23.26 -23.39 9.37
CA ARG A 4 -22.53 -23.05 10.60
C ARG A 4 -21.10 -22.71 10.21
N SER A 5 -20.65 -21.48 10.58
CA SER A 5 -19.27 -21.03 10.44
C SER A 5 -18.32 -22.01 11.12
N SER A 6 -17.37 -22.56 10.37
CA SER A 6 -16.34 -23.47 10.88
C SER A 6 -15.19 -22.66 11.50
N LEU A 7 -15.47 -21.95 12.60
CA LEU A 7 -14.42 -21.38 13.44
C LEU A 7 -13.66 -22.53 14.11
N ARG A 8 -12.35 -22.58 13.99
CA ARG A 8 -11.52 -23.48 14.79
C ARG A 8 -11.70 -23.11 16.27
N PRO A 9 -11.89 -24.10 17.17
CA PRO A 9 -11.99 -23.82 18.60
C PRO A 9 -10.69 -23.14 19.07
N PRO A 10 -10.81 -22.15 19.97
CA PRO A 10 -9.64 -21.48 20.54
C PRO A 10 -8.76 -22.50 21.27
N PRO A 11 -7.42 -22.34 21.26
CA PRO A 11 -6.50 -23.25 21.91
C PRO A 11 -6.79 -23.32 23.43
N PRO A 12 -6.66 -24.51 24.05
CA PRO A 12 -6.85 -24.68 25.49
C PRO A 12 -5.84 -23.83 26.24
N GLY A 13 -6.33 -22.84 27.01
CA GLY A 13 -5.49 -21.88 27.76
C GLY A 13 -5.78 -20.42 27.48
N SER A 14 -6.55 -20.06 26.46
CA SER A 14 -6.93 -18.68 26.14
C SER A 14 -8.14 -18.16 26.96
N GLY A 15 -8.13 -18.40 28.26
CA GLY A 15 -9.26 -18.18 29.19
C GLY A 15 -9.64 -16.73 29.44
N ARG A 16 -9.65 -15.82 28.43
CA ARG A 16 -10.10 -14.45 28.74
C ARG A 16 -10.91 -13.69 27.67
N ARG A 17 -11.17 -14.23 26.48
CA ARG A 17 -11.98 -13.46 25.52
C ARG A 17 -12.81 -14.37 24.64
N GLY A 18 -14.12 -14.08 24.54
CA GLY A 18 -15.03 -14.81 23.67
C GLY A 18 -14.61 -14.77 22.21
N PRO A 19 -15.06 -15.73 21.37
CA PRO A 19 -14.69 -15.77 19.96
C PRO A 19 -15.17 -14.50 19.27
N LEU A 20 -14.25 -13.85 18.52
CA LEU A 20 -14.58 -12.75 17.63
C LEU A 20 -15.59 -13.30 16.61
N GLY A 21 -16.81 -12.76 16.57
CA GLY A 21 -17.78 -13.15 15.54
C GLY A 21 -17.25 -12.76 14.14
N ASP A 22 -17.59 -13.52 13.10
CA ASP A 22 -17.05 -13.33 11.74
C ASP A 22 -17.17 -11.87 11.26
N ARG A 23 -18.28 -11.19 11.55
CA ARG A 23 -18.49 -9.78 11.18
C ARG A 23 -17.55 -8.83 11.91
N ALA A 24 -17.34 -9.02 13.20
CA ALA A 24 -16.44 -8.19 13.99
C ALA A 24 -14.98 -8.40 13.55
N ALA A 25 -14.59 -9.64 13.21
CA ALA A 25 -13.29 -9.93 12.64
C ALA A 25 -13.07 -9.20 11.31
N VAL A 26 -14.04 -9.24 10.39
CA VAL A 26 -13.96 -8.53 9.11
C VAL A 26 -13.76 -7.04 9.31
N VAL A 27 -14.54 -6.42 10.21
CA VAL A 27 -14.45 -4.97 10.47
C VAL A 27 -13.10 -4.63 11.10
N LEU A 28 -12.66 -5.35 12.14
CA LEU A 28 -11.40 -5.10 12.82
C LEU A 28 -10.21 -5.24 11.87
N ILE A 29 -10.18 -6.31 11.08
CA ILE A 29 -9.13 -6.56 10.10
C ILE A 29 -9.17 -5.52 8.97
N GLY A 30 -10.36 -5.16 8.51
CA GLY A 30 -10.52 -4.07 7.54
C GLY A 30 -9.93 -2.75 8.05
N CYS A 31 -10.22 -2.38 9.31
CA CYS A 31 -9.64 -1.22 9.96
C CYS A 31 -8.12 -1.31 10.11
N PHE A 32 -7.57 -2.49 10.41
CA PHE A 32 -6.12 -2.70 10.44
C PHE A 32 -5.48 -2.44 9.07
N LEU A 33 -6.08 -2.95 8.01
CA LEU A 33 -5.57 -2.77 6.65
C LEU A 33 -5.69 -1.31 6.16
N MET A 34 -6.70 -0.57 6.63
CA MET A 34 -6.90 0.84 6.27
C MET A 34 -5.85 1.78 6.86
N LEU A 35 -5.13 1.39 7.92
CA LEU A 35 -4.12 2.25 8.54
C LEU A 35 -3.09 2.77 7.55
N GLN A 36 -2.63 1.93 6.61
CA GLN A 36 -1.58 2.33 5.66
C GLN A 36 -2.07 3.39 4.67
N PRO A 37 -3.16 3.20 3.90
CA PRO A 37 -3.64 4.26 3.01
C PRO A 37 -4.10 5.50 3.77
N LEU A 38 -4.79 5.39 4.90
CA LEU A 38 -5.18 6.56 5.68
C LEU A 38 -3.97 7.38 6.13
N SER A 39 -2.88 6.70 6.54
CA SER A 39 -1.63 7.36 6.96
C SER A 39 -0.94 8.14 5.85
N THR A 40 -1.14 7.76 4.59
CA THR A 40 -0.59 8.46 3.43
C THR A 40 -1.58 9.50 2.90
N ASP A 41 -2.83 9.14 2.74
CA ASP A 41 -3.78 9.87 1.91
C ASP A 41 -4.39 11.07 2.63
N PHE A 42 -4.53 11.00 3.97
CA PHE A 42 -5.12 12.12 4.74
C PHE A 42 -4.29 13.39 4.71
N TYR A 43 -2.98 13.30 4.53
CA TYR A 43 -2.15 14.50 4.59
C TYR A 43 -1.55 14.91 3.24
N LEU A 44 -1.90 14.23 2.13
CA LEU A 44 -1.41 14.57 0.80
C LEU A 44 -1.70 16.01 0.40
N ALA A 45 -2.91 16.47 0.67
CA ALA A 45 -3.32 17.85 0.38
C ALA A 45 -2.51 18.90 1.17
N SER A 46 -1.91 18.49 2.30
CA SER A 46 -1.12 19.38 3.16
C SER A 46 0.33 19.57 2.67
N LEU A 47 0.85 18.71 1.77
CA LEU A 47 2.27 18.72 1.39
C LEU A 47 2.76 20.10 0.89
N PRO A 48 2.06 20.81 -0.01
CA PRO A 48 2.48 22.15 -0.42
C PRO A 48 2.42 23.17 0.71
N GLY A 49 1.46 23.03 1.65
CA GLY A 49 1.32 23.85 2.85
C GLY A 49 2.47 23.64 3.83
N LEU A 50 2.92 22.40 4.01
CA LEU A 50 4.06 22.05 4.87
C LEU A 50 5.35 22.72 4.42
N ALA A 51 5.60 22.82 3.09
CA ALA A 51 6.78 23.49 2.56
C ALA A 51 6.83 24.95 3.03
N ARG A 52 5.70 25.63 3.06
CA ARG A 52 5.58 27.01 3.56
C ARG A 52 5.67 27.07 5.09
N THR A 53 4.98 26.18 5.81
CA THR A 53 4.93 26.18 7.27
C THR A 53 6.29 25.92 7.90
N PHE A 54 7.07 25.00 7.35
CA PHE A 54 8.41 24.66 7.86
C PHE A 54 9.55 25.34 7.10
N ALA A 55 9.27 26.22 6.13
CA ALA A 55 10.27 26.84 5.25
C ALA A 55 11.24 25.79 4.66
N ALA A 56 10.73 24.61 4.30
CA ALA A 56 11.51 23.48 3.84
C ALA A 56 11.36 23.26 2.33
N SER A 57 12.39 22.66 1.70
CA SER A 57 12.35 22.33 0.28
C SER A 57 11.33 21.23 0.00
N VAL A 58 10.82 21.15 -1.23
CA VAL A 58 9.93 20.06 -1.68
C VAL A 58 10.60 18.70 -1.47
N ALA A 59 11.90 18.59 -1.73
CA ALA A 59 12.67 17.38 -1.49
C ALA A 59 12.62 16.94 -0.01
N THR A 60 12.77 17.87 0.93
CA THR A 60 12.68 17.59 2.37
C THR A 60 11.27 17.16 2.77
N ILE A 61 10.24 17.82 2.24
CA ILE A 61 8.83 17.44 2.49
C ILE A 61 8.55 16.02 1.97
N GLN A 62 9.06 15.67 0.78
CA GLN A 62 8.90 14.34 0.21
C GLN A 62 9.54 13.21 1.06
N LEU A 63 10.57 13.52 1.85
CA LEU A 63 11.15 12.56 2.79
C LEU A 63 10.12 12.07 3.83
N THR A 64 9.12 12.87 4.20
CA THR A 64 8.07 12.44 5.13
C THR A 64 7.24 11.27 4.60
N LEU A 65 7.04 11.20 3.27
CA LEU A 65 6.40 10.06 2.59
C LEU A 65 7.40 8.92 2.34
N SER A 66 8.58 9.24 1.80
CA SER A 66 9.57 8.24 1.42
C SER A 66 10.09 7.45 2.62
N VAL A 67 10.36 8.13 3.76
CA VAL A 67 10.78 7.48 5.01
C VAL A 67 9.67 6.59 5.56
N PHE A 68 8.40 7.01 5.51
CA PHE A 68 7.28 6.18 5.91
C PHE A 68 7.21 4.90 5.05
N ILE A 69 7.29 5.02 3.74
CA ILE A 69 7.16 3.90 2.81
C ILE A 69 8.33 2.92 2.91
N ILE A 70 9.57 3.41 3.02
CA ILE A 70 10.73 2.52 3.14
C ILE A 70 10.76 1.81 4.50
N ALA A 71 10.41 2.50 5.59
CA ALA A 71 10.28 1.89 6.91
C ALA A 71 9.19 0.82 6.93
N PHE A 72 8.01 1.12 6.36
CA PHE A 72 6.93 0.17 6.20
C PHE A 72 7.37 -1.06 5.40
N GLY A 73 8.04 -0.86 4.26
CA GLY A 73 8.54 -1.95 3.41
C GLY A 73 9.57 -2.83 4.12
N THR A 74 10.55 -2.22 4.78
CA THR A 74 11.60 -2.95 5.52
C THR A 74 11.01 -3.78 6.65
N MET A 75 10.06 -3.22 7.38
CA MET A 75 9.42 -3.92 8.51
C MET A 75 8.53 -5.09 8.06
N GLN A 76 8.05 -5.15 6.81
CA GLN A 76 7.36 -6.33 6.28
C GLN A 76 8.22 -7.61 6.34
N LEU A 77 9.54 -7.49 6.23
CA LEU A 77 10.46 -8.62 6.35
C LEU A 77 10.60 -9.12 7.80
N VAL A 78 10.41 -8.25 8.79
CA VAL A 78 10.71 -8.54 10.20
C VAL A 78 9.46 -8.92 10.99
N ILE A 79 8.34 -8.22 10.76
CA ILE A 79 7.15 -8.32 11.60
C ILE A 79 6.47 -9.69 11.50
N GLY A 80 6.46 -10.34 10.33
CA GLY A 80 5.92 -11.69 10.19
C GLY A 80 6.55 -12.65 11.20
N PRO A 81 7.87 -12.91 11.08
CA PRO A 81 8.62 -13.73 12.03
C PRO A 81 8.52 -13.28 13.50
N LEU A 82 8.51 -11.97 13.73
CA LEU A 82 8.39 -11.41 15.09
C LEU A 82 7.06 -11.81 15.74
N SER A 83 5.96 -11.74 14.96
CA SER A 83 4.64 -12.10 15.43
C SER A 83 4.43 -13.62 15.53
N ASP A 84 5.15 -14.43 14.73
CA ASP A 84 5.20 -15.88 14.88
C ASP A 84 5.87 -16.30 16.20
N ARG A 85 6.85 -15.53 16.63
CA ARG A 85 7.61 -15.81 17.88
C ARG A 85 6.92 -15.31 19.15
N HIS A 86 6.36 -14.08 19.13
CA HIS A 86 5.87 -13.42 20.35
C HIS A 86 4.34 -13.44 20.50
N GLY A 87 3.63 -14.01 19.53
CA GLY A 87 2.17 -14.04 19.47
C GLY A 87 1.59 -12.82 18.72
N ARG A 88 0.41 -13.02 18.14
CA ARG A 88 -0.26 -11.99 17.32
C ARG A 88 -0.78 -10.85 18.18
N TYR A 89 -1.42 -11.18 19.29
CA TYR A 89 -2.06 -10.22 20.19
C TYR A 89 -1.06 -9.18 20.73
N ARG A 90 0.04 -9.64 21.32
CA ARG A 90 1.04 -8.75 21.94
C ARG A 90 1.69 -7.84 20.91
N VAL A 91 2.06 -8.40 19.75
CA VAL A 91 2.71 -7.65 18.67
C VAL A 91 1.76 -6.63 18.06
N THR A 92 0.46 -6.96 17.90
CA THR A 92 -0.55 -6.01 17.40
C THR A 92 -0.73 -4.83 18.36
N ILE A 93 -0.87 -5.09 19.67
CA ILE A 93 -1.02 -4.00 20.66
C ILE A 93 0.18 -3.08 20.64
N ALA A 94 1.41 -3.65 20.66
CA ALA A 94 2.63 -2.85 20.61
C ALA A 94 2.69 -2.01 19.31
N GLY A 95 2.29 -2.58 18.18
CA GLY A 95 2.22 -1.88 16.90
C GLY A 95 1.23 -0.72 16.90
N ILE A 96 0.00 -0.93 17.40
CA ILE A 96 -1.02 0.14 17.48
C ILE A 96 -0.59 1.23 18.47
N ALA A 97 -0.04 0.85 19.63
CA ALA A 97 0.43 1.81 20.62
C ALA A 97 1.59 2.67 20.06
N LEU A 98 2.56 2.06 19.36
CA LEU A 98 3.62 2.78 18.68
C LEU A 98 3.07 3.72 17.59
N TYR A 99 2.09 3.24 16.79
CA TYR A 99 1.45 4.05 15.77
C TYR A 99 0.72 5.26 16.36
N ALA A 100 -0.03 5.07 17.43
CA ALA A 100 -0.75 6.14 18.13
C ALA A 100 0.21 7.19 18.71
N ALA A 101 1.26 6.74 19.43
CA ALA A 101 2.28 7.63 19.98
C ALA A 101 3.01 8.42 18.89
N ALA A 102 3.38 7.75 17.80
CA ALA A 102 4.01 8.42 16.65
C ALA A 102 3.05 9.39 15.93
N SER A 103 1.74 9.08 15.88
CA SER A 103 0.74 10.00 15.30
C SER A 103 0.57 11.26 16.16
N ILE A 104 0.62 11.14 17.49
CA ILE A 104 0.67 12.28 18.41
C ILE A 104 1.94 13.11 18.16
N ALA A 105 3.09 12.45 18.04
CA ALA A 105 4.35 13.14 17.74
C ALA A 105 4.31 13.89 16.40
N CYS A 106 3.68 13.29 15.35
CA CYS A 106 3.46 13.97 14.07
C CYS A 106 2.56 15.22 14.21
N ALA A 107 1.47 15.12 14.98
CA ALA A 107 0.57 16.25 15.22
C ALA A 107 1.25 17.38 16.00
N ALA A 108 2.13 17.04 16.93
CA ALA A 108 2.86 17.98 17.79
C ALA A 108 4.19 18.47 17.18
N ALA A 109 4.60 17.96 15.99
CA ALA A 109 5.91 18.22 15.41
C ALA A 109 6.21 19.73 15.27
N PRO A 110 7.30 20.22 15.92
CA PRO A 110 7.72 21.62 15.82
C PRO A 110 8.59 21.90 14.59
N SER A 111 9.20 20.87 14.00
CA SER A 111 10.08 20.98 12.84
C SER A 111 9.84 19.84 11.85
N ILE A 112 10.34 19.99 10.62
CA ILE A 112 10.20 18.98 9.58
C ILE A 112 11.00 17.72 9.92
N GLU A 113 12.15 17.84 10.56
CA GLU A 113 13.00 16.73 10.99
C GLU A 113 12.26 15.88 12.03
N THR A 114 11.62 16.53 13.00
CA THR A 114 10.79 15.85 14.00
C THR A 114 9.64 15.10 13.34
N LEU A 115 8.99 15.72 12.34
CA LEU A 115 7.93 15.07 11.57
C LEU A 115 8.46 13.83 10.82
N ILE A 116 9.62 13.93 10.16
CA ILE A 116 10.25 12.81 9.44
C ILE A 116 10.53 11.64 10.38
N VAL A 117 11.13 11.91 11.56
CA VAL A 117 11.42 10.88 12.56
C VAL A 117 10.13 10.26 13.10
N ALA A 118 9.12 11.06 13.42
CA ALA A 118 7.82 10.56 13.86
C ALA A 118 7.14 9.68 12.80
N ARG A 119 7.23 10.04 11.51
CA ARG A 119 6.74 9.27 10.37
C ARG A 119 7.43 7.91 10.24
N PHE A 120 8.72 7.83 10.55
CA PHE A 120 9.45 6.56 10.58
C PHE A 120 8.85 5.59 11.61
N PHE A 121 8.65 6.03 12.85
CA PHE A 121 8.05 5.20 13.90
C PHE A 121 6.57 4.89 13.62
N GLN A 122 5.83 5.84 13.05
CA GLN A 122 4.45 5.64 12.64
C GLN A 122 4.35 4.51 11.58
N ALA A 123 5.29 4.45 10.63
CA ALA A 123 5.35 3.41 9.63
C ALA A 123 5.62 2.02 10.23
N ILE A 124 6.50 1.93 11.23
CA ILE A 124 6.79 0.67 11.95
C ILE A 124 5.52 0.15 12.62
N GLY A 125 4.81 1.02 13.38
CA GLY A 125 3.56 0.67 14.01
C GLY A 125 2.49 0.25 12.99
N CYS A 126 2.34 1.01 11.92
CA CYS A 126 1.42 0.73 10.82
C CYS A 126 1.68 -0.64 10.16
N CYS A 127 2.93 -0.90 9.78
CA CYS A 127 3.34 -2.16 9.17
C CYS A 127 3.06 -3.35 10.09
N THR A 128 3.31 -3.19 11.38
CA THR A 128 3.06 -4.22 12.39
C THR A 128 1.61 -4.66 12.35
N VAL A 129 0.68 -3.72 12.40
CA VAL A 129 -0.76 -4.00 12.40
C VAL A 129 -1.21 -4.64 11.09
N VAL A 130 -0.77 -4.10 9.95
CA VAL A 130 -1.17 -4.58 8.60
C VAL A 130 -0.65 -6.00 8.32
N VAL A 131 0.59 -6.30 8.72
CA VAL A 131 1.19 -7.64 8.52
C VAL A 131 0.52 -8.67 9.41
N VAL A 132 0.30 -8.33 10.69
CA VAL A 132 -0.35 -9.25 11.64
C VAL A 132 -1.82 -9.48 11.27
N ALA A 133 -2.54 -8.49 10.73
CA ALA A 133 -3.91 -8.66 10.25
C ALA A 133 -4.06 -9.84 9.28
N ARG A 134 -3.13 -9.97 8.33
CA ARG A 134 -3.11 -11.07 7.35
C ARG A 134 -2.80 -12.42 8.01
N ALA A 135 -1.93 -12.42 9.03
CA ALA A 135 -1.61 -13.62 9.78
C ALA A 135 -2.81 -14.10 10.63
N VAL A 136 -3.52 -13.18 11.29
CA VAL A 136 -4.73 -13.45 12.08
C VAL A 136 -5.80 -14.14 11.22
N ILE A 137 -6.04 -13.67 9.99
CA ILE A 137 -6.99 -14.36 9.08
C ILE A 137 -6.58 -15.81 8.84
N ARG A 138 -5.30 -16.03 8.55
CA ARG A 138 -4.79 -17.39 8.28
C ARG A 138 -4.86 -18.28 9.49
N ASP A 139 -4.69 -17.74 10.69
CA ASP A 139 -4.70 -18.50 11.94
C ASP A 139 -6.13 -18.81 12.41
N MET A 140 -7.12 -17.94 12.12
CA MET A 140 -8.50 -18.06 12.60
C MET A 140 -9.43 -18.83 11.66
N PHE A 141 -9.19 -18.77 10.35
CA PHE A 141 -10.12 -19.26 9.34
C PHE A 141 -9.50 -20.38 8.49
N ASP A 142 -10.34 -21.32 8.01
CA ASP A 142 -9.95 -22.20 6.92
C ASP A 142 -9.66 -21.43 5.63
N PRO A 143 -8.93 -21.99 4.65
CA PRO A 143 -8.50 -21.27 3.46
C PRO A 143 -9.64 -20.61 2.68
N LEU A 144 -10.82 -21.24 2.57
CA LEU A 144 -11.95 -20.72 1.81
C LEU A 144 -12.63 -19.57 2.55
N THR A 145 -12.92 -19.75 3.83
CA THR A 145 -13.51 -18.71 4.69
C THR A 145 -12.55 -17.54 4.86
N GLY A 146 -11.26 -17.81 5.08
CA GLY A 146 -10.22 -16.78 5.16
C GLY A 146 -10.11 -15.93 3.89
N ALA A 147 -10.24 -16.54 2.71
CA ALA A 147 -10.29 -15.81 1.45
C ALA A 147 -11.52 -14.88 1.36
N LYS A 148 -12.69 -15.33 1.84
CA LYS A 148 -13.91 -14.49 1.89
C LYS A 148 -13.75 -13.31 2.86
N VAL A 149 -13.23 -13.56 4.06
CA VAL A 149 -12.94 -12.52 5.07
C VAL A 149 -11.94 -11.50 4.51
N MET A 150 -10.86 -11.96 3.86
CA MET A 150 -9.89 -11.07 3.23
C MET A 150 -10.53 -10.23 2.12
N ALA A 151 -11.39 -10.82 1.28
CA ALA A 151 -12.09 -10.09 0.21
C ALA A 151 -13.01 -9.00 0.78
N GLN A 152 -13.75 -9.29 1.86
CA GLN A 152 -14.60 -8.31 2.53
C GLN A 152 -13.77 -7.20 3.22
N ALA A 153 -12.69 -7.56 3.92
CA ALA A 153 -11.77 -6.59 4.50
C ALA A 153 -11.09 -5.71 3.44
N SER A 154 -10.77 -6.27 2.27
CA SER A 154 -10.24 -5.52 1.12
C SER A 154 -11.26 -4.56 0.52
N THR A 155 -12.55 -4.84 0.64
CA THR A 155 -13.60 -3.88 0.24
C THR A 155 -13.59 -2.65 1.16
N LEU A 156 -13.43 -2.86 2.47
CA LEU A 156 -13.24 -1.75 3.44
C LEU A 156 -11.94 -0.99 3.15
N LEU A 157 -10.86 -1.71 2.86
CA LEU A 157 -9.58 -1.09 2.48
C LEU A 157 -9.72 -0.12 1.29
N ALA A 158 -10.58 -0.42 0.31
CA ALA A 158 -10.79 0.43 -0.87
C ALA A 158 -11.48 1.78 -0.54
N ILE A 159 -12.16 1.88 0.60
CA ILE A 159 -12.77 3.12 1.08
C ILE A 159 -11.69 4.16 1.45
N GLY A 160 -10.57 3.72 2.02
CA GLY A 160 -9.46 4.58 2.43
C GLY A 160 -8.97 5.51 1.31
N PRO A 161 -8.44 4.98 0.19
CA PRO A 161 -7.97 5.80 -0.91
C PRO A 161 -9.04 6.65 -1.60
N LEU A 162 -10.31 6.22 -1.55
CA LEU A 162 -11.41 6.97 -2.16
C LEU A 162 -11.79 8.21 -1.34
N PHE A 163 -11.93 8.06 -0.04
CA PHE A 163 -12.39 9.13 0.84
C PHE A 163 -11.26 9.83 1.60
N GLY A 164 -10.11 9.15 1.78
CA GLY A 164 -8.96 9.68 2.51
C GLY A 164 -8.50 11.04 2.01
N PRO A 165 -8.20 11.22 0.72
CA PRO A 165 -7.77 12.51 0.19
C PRO A 165 -8.86 13.59 0.23
N ILE A 166 -10.15 13.23 0.12
CA ILE A 166 -11.27 14.17 0.23
C ILE A 166 -11.35 14.70 1.68
N LEU A 167 -11.35 13.81 2.65
CA LEU A 167 -11.33 14.18 4.07
C LEU A 167 -10.04 14.93 4.43
N GLY A 168 -8.90 14.48 3.90
CA GLY A 168 -7.62 15.16 4.07
C GLY A 168 -7.62 16.59 3.55
N SER A 169 -8.18 16.83 2.36
CA SER A 169 -8.32 18.16 1.79
C SER A 169 -9.24 19.05 2.64
N PHE A 170 -10.34 18.51 3.16
CA PHE A 170 -11.24 19.22 4.05
C PHE A 170 -10.55 19.59 5.38
N LEU A 171 -9.84 18.63 5.97
CA LEU A 171 -9.09 18.85 7.22
C LEU A 171 -8.01 19.91 7.03
N GLU A 172 -7.27 19.86 5.93
CA GLU A 172 -6.21 20.85 5.62
C GLU A 172 -6.77 22.26 5.53
N VAL A 173 -7.86 22.45 4.76
CA VAL A 173 -8.45 23.79 4.55
C VAL A 173 -9.02 24.39 5.83
N ARG A 174 -9.58 23.55 6.75
CA ARG A 174 -10.26 24.02 7.95
C ARG A 174 -9.38 24.07 9.17
N PHE A 175 -8.44 23.17 9.32
CA PHE A 175 -7.69 22.95 10.56
C PHE A 175 -6.18 22.81 10.36
N GLY A 176 -5.70 22.79 9.10
CA GLY A 176 -4.30 22.59 8.75
C GLY A 176 -3.81 21.15 8.90
N PHE A 177 -2.55 20.90 8.56
CA PHE A 177 -1.95 19.56 8.44
C PHE A 177 -2.02 18.72 9.73
N ARG A 178 -1.98 19.36 10.90
CA ARG A 178 -2.02 18.68 12.20
C ARG A 178 -3.30 17.89 12.41
N ALA A 179 -4.41 18.36 11.85
CA ALA A 179 -5.71 17.72 11.98
C ALA A 179 -5.74 16.29 11.43
N ALA A 180 -5.04 16.03 10.32
CA ALA A 180 -4.91 14.69 9.77
C ALA A 180 -4.30 13.70 10.80
N PHE A 181 -3.23 14.10 11.47
CA PHE A 181 -2.57 13.27 12.48
C PHE A 181 -3.39 13.12 13.77
N VAL A 182 -4.16 14.13 14.14
CA VAL A 182 -5.12 14.03 15.27
C VAL A 182 -6.20 13.00 14.97
N VAL A 183 -6.78 13.03 13.77
CA VAL A 183 -7.76 12.01 13.34
C VAL A 183 -7.15 10.61 13.33
N LEU A 184 -5.92 10.44 12.86
CA LEU A 184 -5.22 9.16 12.90
C LEU A 184 -4.94 8.71 14.34
N THR A 185 -4.65 9.63 15.25
CA THR A 185 -4.49 9.33 16.69
C THR A 185 -5.78 8.83 17.31
N VAL A 186 -6.90 9.51 17.07
CA VAL A 186 -8.22 9.09 17.56
C VAL A 186 -8.62 7.74 16.97
N PHE A 187 -8.43 7.54 15.67
CA PHE A 187 -8.71 6.28 15.00
C PHE A 187 -7.87 5.13 15.58
N SER A 188 -6.57 5.34 15.78
CA SER A 188 -5.69 4.31 16.36
C SER A 188 -5.99 4.04 17.83
N GLY A 189 -6.40 5.05 18.59
CA GLY A 189 -6.88 4.89 19.98
C GLY A 189 -8.13 4.01 20.05
N ALA A 190 -9.13 4.29 19.20
CA ALA A 190 -10.33 3.46 19.08
C ALA A 190 -9.98 2.02 18.65
N LEU A 191 -9.02 1.88 17.71
CA LEU A 191 -8.55 0.59 17.23
C LEU A 191 -7.80 -0.19 18.33
N LEU A 192 -7.03 0.49 19.18
CA LEU A 192 -6.39 -0.10 20.36
C LEU A 192 -7.42 -0.65 21.35
N VAL A 193 -8.43 0.14 21.68
CA VAL A 193 -9.52 -0.28 22.57
C VAL A 193 -10.26 -1.50 21.99
N ALA A 194 -10.60 -1.45 20.70
CA ALA A 194 -11.25 -2.58 20.02
C ALA A 194 -10.38 -3.83 20.03
N THR A 195 -9.07 -3.68 19.81
CA THR A 195 -8.11 -4.80 19.84
C THR A 195 -8.00 -5.40 21.24
N LEU A 196 -7.90 -4.55 22.27
CA LEU A 196 -7.87 -4.98 23.66
C LEU A 196 -9.14 -5.73 24.08
N ALA A 197 -10.30 -5.32 23.55
CA ALA A 197 -11.59 -5.92 23.88
C ALA A 197 -11.85 -7.24 23.13
N TRP A 198 -11.48 -7.32 21.84
CA TRP A 198 -12.01 -8.35 20.95
C TRP A 198 -10.97 -9.27 20.34
N LEU A 199 -9.70 -8.85 20.16
CA LEU A 199 -8.72 -9.72 19.51
C LEU A 199 -8.18 -10.77 20.50
N PRO A 200 -8.41 -12.08 20.28
CA PRO A 200 -7.76 -13.13 21.06
C PRO A 200 -6.31 -13.35 20.58
N GLU A 201 -5.51 -14.08 21.37
CA GLU A 201 -4.27 -14.65 20.83
C GLU A 201 -4.64 -15.74 19.81
N THR A 202 -4.18 -15.58 18.58
CA THR A 202 -4.54 -16.49 17.47
C THR A 202 -3.41 -17.43 17.05
N ASN A 203 -2.19 -17.23 17.58
CA ASN A 203 -1.07 -18.14 17.35
C ASN A 203 -0.99 -19.22 18.43
N PRO A 204 -1.45 -20.45 18.16
CA PRO A 204 -1.48 -21.51 19.17
C PRO A 204 -0.08 -22.07 19.50
N HIS A 205 0.90 -21.86 18.61
CA HIS A 205 2.25 -22.44 18.71
C HIS A 205 3.31 -21.40 18.37
N PRO A 206 3.70 -20.54 19.34
CA PRO A 206 4.80 -19.59 19.12
C PRO A 206 6.10 -20.33 18.75
N ASP A 207 6.72 -19.91 17.64
CA ASP A 207 7.98 -20.49 17.17
C ASP A 207 9.17 -19.65 17.61
N ALA A 208 9.88 -20.06 18.64
CA ALA A 208 11.09 -19.37 19.13
C ALA A 208 12.20 -19.29 18.07
N THR A 209 12.13 -20.11 17.02
CA THR A 209 13.16 -20.14 15.96
C THR A 209 12.78 -19.27 14.75
N ALA A 210 11.55 -18.75 14.69
CA ALA A 210 11.04 -17.95 13.57
C ALA A 210 11.93 -16.73 13.25
N THR A 211 12.56 -16.15 14.26
CA THR A 211 13.42 -14.96 14.12
C THR A 211 14.90 -15.27 13.90
N ARG A 212 15.30 -16.54 13.67
CA ARG A 212 16.71 -16.89 13.42
C ARG A 212 17.21 -16.25 12.13
N PRO A 213 18.22 -15.32 12.18
CA PRO A 213 18.63 -14.54 11.01
C PRO A 213 19.08 -15.40 9.82
N GLY A 214 19.86 -16.47 10.09
CA GLY A 214 20.36 -17.36 9.05
C GLY A 214 19.27 -18.13 8.29
N ALA A 215 18.14 -18.47 8.93
CA ALA A 215 17.01 -19.10 8.27
C ALA A 215 16.22 -18.09 7.43
N LEU A 216 15.98 -16.90 7.97
CA LEU A 216 15.31 -15.81 7.27
C LEU A 216 16.08 -15.40 6.02
N LEU A 217 17.38 -15.11 6.16
CA LEU A 217 18.23 -14.73 5.01
C LEU A 217 18.29 -15.81 3.93
N ARG A 218 18.36 -17.10 4.30
CA ARG A 218 18.32 -18.18 3.32
C ARG A 218 16.98 -18.26 2.58
N ASN A 219 15.88 -18.04 3.29
CA ASN A 219 14.55 -18.03 2.67
C ASN A 219 14.39 -16.84 1.72
N TYR A 220 14.79 -15.64 2.10
CA TYR A 220 14.75 -14.45 1.26
C TYR A 220 15.68 -14.57 0.05
N ALA A 221 16.91 -15.06 0.26
CA ALA A 221 17.86 -15.30 -0.83
C ALA A 221 17.34 -16.32 -1.86
N ARG A 222 16.62 -17.37 -1.41
CA ARG A 222 15.99 -18.35 -2.30
C ARG A 222 14.90 -17.72 -3.15
N VAL A 223 14.08 -16.85 -2.57
CA VAL A 223 13.02 -16.12 -3.27
C VAL A 223 13.63 -15.16 -4.30
N LEU A 224 14.63 -14.37 -3.88
CA LEU A 224 15.32 -13.39 -4.73
C LEU A 224 16.14 -14.04 -5.88
N ARG A 225 16.56 -15.28 -5.73
CA ARG A 225 17.25 -16.00 -6.82
C ARG A 225 16.32 -16.56 -7.89
N SER A 226 15.00 -16.49 -7.69
CA SER A 226 14.02 -16.98 -8.67
C SER A 226 13.77 -15.93 -9.77
N PRO A 227 14.12 -16.20 -11.04
CA PRO A 227 13.81 -15.29 -12.15
C PRO A 227 12.29 -15.09 -12.32
N HIS A 228 11.50 -16.13 -12.03
CA HIS A 228 10.04 -16.06 -12.05
C HIS A 228 9.53 -15.04 -11.02
N PHE A 229 10.03 -15.11 -9.78
CA PHE A 229 9.67 -14.14 -8.74
C PHE A 229 10.05 -12.73 -9.16
N LEU A 230 11.30 -12.53 -9.57
CA LEU A 230 11.82 -11.19 -9.90
C LEU A 230 11.06 -10.54 -11.05
N SER A 231 10.68 -11.30 -12.09
CA SER A 231 9.92 -10.73 -13.21
C SER A 231 8.56 -10.19 -12.78
N TYR A 232 7.81 -10.95 -12.00
CA TYR A 232 6.52 -10.47 -11.47
C TYR A 232 6.69 -9.38 -10.40
N ALA A 233 7.72 -9.48 -9.56
CA ALA A 233 8.03 -8.46 -8.56
C ALA A 233 8.34 -7.12 -9.22
N LEU A 234 9.09 -7.12 -10.33
CA LEU A 234 9.41 -5.91 -11.08
C LEU A 234 8.17 -5.29 -11.74
N VAL A 235 7.25 -6.11 -12.29
CA VAL A 235 5.95 -5.62 -12.79
C VAL A 235 5.17 -4.91 -11.68
N GLY A 236 5.05 -5.55 -10.51
CA GLY A 236 4.35 -4.98 -9.35
C GLY A 236 5.01 -3.70 -8.85
N ALA A 237 6.33 -3.71 -8.72
CA ALA A 237 7.10 -2.57 -8.23
C ALA A 237 7.04 -1.38 -9.22
N ALA A 238 7.20 -1.60 -10.52
CA ALA A 238 7.10 -0.54 -11.53
C ALA A 238 5.68 0.05 -11.58
N SER A 239 4.66 -0.80 -11.54
CA SER A 239 3.25 -0.36 -11.54
C SER A 239 2.91 0.45 -10.29
N TYR A 240 3.37 0.01 -9.11
CA TYR A 240 3.19 0.75 -7.86
C TYR A 240 4.05 2.02 -7.81
N GLY A 241 5.24 2.00 -8.43
CA GLY A 241 6.09 3.17 -8.56
C GLY A 241 5.40 4.31 -9.30
N GLY A 242 4.68 4.02 -10.40
CA GLY A 242 3.89 5.03 -11.12
C GLY A 242 2.70 5.56 -10.30
N LEU A 243 2.02 4.70 -9.54
CA LEU A 243 1.03 5.13 -8.55
C LEU A 243 1.66 6.06 -7.51
N PHE A 244 2.82 5.66 -6.95
CA PHE A 244 3.47 6.43 -5.89
C PHE A 244 4.06 7.75 -6.40
N ALA A 245 4.50 7.81 -7.66
CA ALA A 245 4.86 9.07 -8.32
C ALA A 245 3.68 10.05 -8.29
N PHE A 246 2.47 9.57 -8.61
CA PHE A 246 1.27 10.39 -8.53
C PHE A 246 0.93 10.77 -7.08
N ILE A 247 0.97 9.83 -6.13
CA ILE A 247 0.74 10.10 -4.70
C ILE A 247 1.66 11.22 -4.21
N SER A 248 2.95 11.13 -4.51
CA SER A 248 3.94 12.07 -4.00
C SER A 248 4.01 13.38 -4.79
N GLY A 249 3.83 13.34 -6.11
CA GLY A 249 4.02 14.50 -6.99
C GLY A 249 2.74 15.31 -7.25
N SER A 250 1.56 14.64 -7.26
CA SER A 250 0.31 15.31 -7.65
C SER A 250 -0.08 16.52 -6.79
N PRO A 251 0.15 16.56 -5.45
CA PRO A 251 -0.17 17.75 -4.68
C PRO A 251 0.62 19.00 -5.13
N PHE A 252 1.91 18.82 -5.42
CA PHE A 252 2.76 19.92 -5.89
C PHE A 252 2.39 20.35 -7.30
N VAL A 253 2.07 19.40 -8.18
CA VAL A 253 1.67 19.70 -9.57
C VAL A 253 0.27 20.28 -9.63
N LEU A 254 -0.74 19.62 -9.04
CA LEU A 254 -2.13 20.08 -9.15
C LEU A 254 -2.38 21.37 -8.37
N ILE A 255 -1.93 21.45 -7.12
CA ILE A 255 -2.15 22.62 -6.27
C ILE A 255 -1.11 23.71 -6.58
N GLY A 256 0.18 23.33 -6.62
CA GLY A 256 1.29 24.29 -6.73
C GLY A 256 1.49 24.86 -8.14
N VAL A 257 1.46 24.01 -9.18
CA VAL A 257 1.74 24.41 -10.58
C VAL A 257 0.46 24.78 -11.32
N LEU A 258 -0.58 23.92 -11.23
CA LEU A 258 -1.81 24.09 -12.03
C LEU A 258 -2.90 24.88 -11.29
N GLY A 259 -2.65 25.32 -10.05
CA GLY A 259 -3.55 26.19 -9.31
C GLY A 259 -4.88 25.56 -8.88
N VAL A 260 -4.97 24.24 -8.85
CA VAL A 260 -6.18 23.53 -8.35
C VAL A 260 -6.39 23.88 -6.87
N PRO A 261 -7.56 24.40 -6.47
CA PRO A 261 -7.82 24.68 -5.07
C PRO A 261 -7.64 23.42 -4.20
N THR A 262 -7.00 23.58 -3.04
CA THR A 262 -6.72 22.47 -2.11
C THR A 262 -7.99 21.68 -1.75
N ALA A 263 -9.14 22.36 -1.64
CA ALA A 263 -10.44 21.72 -1.38
C ALA A 263 -10.86 20.72 -2.47
N TRP A 264 -10.44 20.93 -3.72
CA TRP A 264 -10.78 20.06 -4.85
C TRP A 264 -9.77 18.94 -5.10
N PHE A 265 -8.57 19.05 -4.51
CA PHE A 265 -7.50 18.05 -4.70
C PHE A 265 -7.97 16.63 -4.36
N GLY A 266 -8.70 16.46 -3.26
CA GLY A 266 -9.22 15.15 -2.84
C GLY A 266 -10.15 14.52 -3.88
N PHE A 267 -10.98 15.31 -4.56
CA PHE A 267 -11.85 14.83 -5.64
C PHE A 267 -11.06 14.46 -6.89
N CYS A 268 -10.01 15.22 -7.24
CA CYS A 268 -9.10 14.88 -8.33
C CYS A 268 -8.41 13.53 -8.09
N PHE A 269 -7.95 13.31 -6.85
CA PHE A 269 -7.34 12.04 -6.47
C PHE A 269 -8.36 10.89 -6.50
N ALA A 270 -9.55 11.09 -5.92
CA ALA A 270 -10.63 10.10 -5.91
C ALA A 270 -11.06 9.70 -7.33
N PHE A 271 -11.08 10.63 -8.28
CA PHE A 271 -11.32 10.33 -9.69
C PHE A 271 -10.33 9.28 -10.22
N CYS A 272 -9.04 9.44 -9.94
CA CYS A 272 -8.02 8.45 -10.33
C CYS A 272 -8.21 7.10 -9.62
N VAL A 273 -8.63 7.11 -8.34
CA VAL A 273 -8.94 5.87 -7.58
C VAL A 273 -10.12 5.12 -8.20
N VAL A 274 -11.12 5.81 -8.76
CA VAL A 274 -12.21 5.15 -9.53
C VAL A 274 -11.63 4.35 -10.70
N GLY A 275 -10.63 4.90 -11.41
CA GLY A 275 -9.90 4.14 -12.44
C GLY A 275 -9.31 2.84 -11.91
N TYR A 276 -8.64 2.89 -10.74
CA TYR A 276 -8.12 1.70 -10.07
C TYR A 276 -9.21 0.67 -9.74
N LEU A 277 -10.34 1.11 -9.19
CA LEU A 277 -11.46 0.22 -8.85
C LEU A 277 -12.04 -0.46 -10.10
N LEU A 278 -12.25 0.29 -11.18
CA LEU A 278 -12.69 -0.27 -12.46
C LEU A 278 -11.67 -1.28 -13.02
N GLY A 279 -10.38 -0.99 -12.88
CA GLY A 279 -9.30 -1.91 -13.22
C GLY A 279 -9.35 -3.22 -12.43
N THR A 280 -9.61 -3.17 -11.12
CA THR A 280 -9.74 -4.37 -10.29
C THR A 280 -10.96 -5.22 -10.66
N ILE A 281 -12.06 -4.59 -11.06
CA ILE A 281 -13.24 -5.28 -11.59
C ILE A 281 -12.91 -5.95 -12.92
N ALA A 282 -12.28 -5.21 -13.85
CA ALA A 282 -11.86 -5.73 -15.14
C ALA A 282 -10.86 -6.90 -14.99
N CYS A 283 -9.95 -6.81 -14.01
CA CYS A 283 -8.99 -7.87 -13.70
C CYS A 283 -9.67 -9.21 -13.44
N ARG A 284 -10.73 -9.25 -12.62
CA ARG A 284 -11.47 -10.49 -12.31
C ARG A 284 -12.04 -11.14 -13.57
N HIS A 285 -12.63 -10.34 -14.47
CA HIS A 285 -13.22 -10.84 -15.71
C HIS A 285 -12.15 -11.30 -16.71
N LEU A 286 -11.05 -10.55 -16.83
CA LEU A 286 -9.96 -10.87 -17.74
C LEU A 286 -9.21 -12.13 -17.28
N LEU A 287 -8.94 -12.28 -15.98
CA LEU A 287 -8.27 -13.45 -15.42
C LEU A 287 -9.07 -14.74 -15.68
N ALA A 288 -10.40 -14.70 -15.51
CA ALA A 288 -11.26 -15.84 -15.74
C ALA A 288 -11.28 -16.29 -17.21
N ARG A 289 -11.10 -15.34 -18.15
CA ARG A 289 -11.18 -15.62 -19.60
C ARG A 289 -9.84 -15.82 -20.28
N ARG A 290 -8.77 -15.18 -19.81
CA ARG A 290 -7.50 -15.05 -20.54
C ARG A 290 -6.26 -15.48 -19.75
N GLY A 291 -6.41 -15.84 -18.49
CA GLY A 291 -5.29 -16.15 -17.60
C GLY A 291 -4.39 -14.95 -17.29
N ILE A 292 -3.37 -15.17 -16.43
CA ILE A 292 -2.54 -14.09 -15.88
C ILE A 292 -1.69 -13.42 -16.97
N VAL A 293 -1.01 -14.19 -17.80
CA VAL A 293 -0.02 -13.64 -18.75
C VAL A 293 -0.67 -12.78 -19.84
N ARG A 294 -1.79 -13.25 -20.43
CA ARG A 294 -2.52 -12.46 -21.45
C ARG A 294 -3.15 -11.21 -20.85
N THR A 295 -3.64 -11.29 -19.62
CA THR A 295 -4.19 -10.15 -18.88
C THR A 295 -3.11 -9.09 -18.63
N LEU A 296 -1.90 -9.52 -18.19
CA LEU A 296 -0.77 -8.62 -18.00
C LEU A 296 -0.30 -7.96 -19.29
N LYS A 297 -0.28 -8.69 -20.42
CA LYS A 297 0.10 -8.11 -21.73
C LYS A 297 -0.78 -6.92 -22.09
N LEU A 298 -2.10 -7.07 -21.95
CA LEU A 298 -3.05 -6.01 -22.25
C LEU A 298 -2.89 -4.82 -21.30
N SER A 299 -2.84 -5.08 -20.00
CA SER A 299 -2.73 -4.01 -19.00
C SER A 299 -1.38 -3.28 -19.06
N ALA A 300 -0.29 -3.96 -19.45
CA ALA A 300 0.99 -3.33 -19.67
C ALA A 300 0.96 -2.30 -20.82
N CYS A 301 0.27 -2.63 -21.93
CA CYS A 301 0.05 -1.67 -23.01
C CYS A 301 -0.79 -0.47 -22.56
N VAL A 302 -1.82 -0.70 -21.73
CA VAL A 302 -2.66 0.39 -21.17
C VAL A 302 -1.84 1.27 -20.22
N SER A 303 -0.97 0.68 -19.36
CA SER A 303 -0.07 1.45 -18.50
C SER A 303 0.86 2.36 -19.29
N ALA A 304 1.50 1.78 -20.34
CA ALA A 304 2.41 2.55 -21.20
C ALA A 304 1.65 3.66 -21.94
N ALA A 305 0.45 3.37 -22.48
CA ALA A 305 -0.37 4.35 -23.17
C ALA A 305 -0.76 5.52 -22.23
N GLY A 306 -1.21 5.24 -20.99
CA GLY A 306 -1.54 6.26 -20.01
C GLY A 306 -0.31 7.13 -19.65
N GLY A 307 0.82 6.50 -19.33
CA GLY A 307 2.05 7.23 -19.01
C GLY A 307 2.57 8.08 -20.18
N MET A 308 2.63 7.51 -21.37
CA MET A 308 3.08 8.21 -22.59
C MET A 308 2.14 9.35 -22.98
N ALA A 309 0.82 9.16 -22.83
CA ALA A 309 -0.16 10.23 -23.07
C ALA A 309 0.09 11.42 -22.13
N MET A 310 0.37 11.17 -20.84
CA MET A 310 0.70 12.24 -19.90
C MET A 310 1.97 12.99 -20.31
N ALA A 311 3.03 12.25 -20.67
CA ALA A 311 4.28 12.86 -21.12
C ALA A 311 4.09 13.67 -22.42
N ALA A 312 3.34 13.16 -23.38
CA ALA A 312 3.04 13.84 -24.64
C ALA A 312 2.26 15.15 -24.41
N LEU A 313 1.22 15.12 -23.56
CA LEU A 313 0.45 16.33 -23.21
C LEU A 313 1.29 17.36 -22.48
N ALA A 314 2.22 16.92 -21.62
CA ALA A 314 3.19 17.81 -20.96
C ALA A 314 4.13 18.46 -21.98
N VAL A 315 4.68 17.71 -22.95
CA VAL A 315 5.57 18.22 -23.99
C VAL A 315 4.86 19.21 -24.92
N VAL A 316 3.58 18.98 -25.23
CA VAL A 316 2.75 19.92 -26.00
C VAL A 316 2.47 21.22 -25.21
N GLY A 317 2.79 21.25 -23.91
CA GLY A 317 2.62 22.42 -23.06
C GLY A 317 1.19 22.66 -22.58
N LEU A 318 0.34 21.61 -22.57
CA LEU A 318 -1.05 21.72 -22.10
C LEU A 318 -1.09 21.80 -20.56
N GLN A 319 -1.09 23.02 -20.04
CA GLN A 319 -1.13 23.31 -18.61
C GLN A 319 -2.59 23.30 -18.08
N HIS A 320 -3.19 22.14 -18.08
CA HIS A 320 -4.56 21.94 -17.58
C HIS A 320 -4.61 20.68 -16.73
N TRP A 321 -5.35 20.69 -15.61
CA TRP A 321 -5.47 19.56 -14.69
C TRP A 321 -5.92 18.27 -15.38
N ALA A 322 -6.78 18.36 -16.41
CA ALA A 322 -7.24 17.21 -17.17
C ALA A 322 -6.09 16.50 -17.92
N ALA A 323 -5.04 17.22 -18.33
CA ALA A 323 -3.85 16.66 -18.98
C ALA A 323 -3.05 15.73 -18.05
N ILE A 324 -3.23 15.87 -16.74
CA ILE A 324 -2.67 14.99 -15.72
C ILE A 324 -3.68 13.91 -15.32
N LEU A 325 -4.92 14.30 -15.02
CA LEU A 325 -5.90 13.37 -14.42
C LEU A 325 -6.41 12.30 -15.38
N LEU A 326 -6.65 12.64 -16.68
CA LEU A 326 -7.18 11.66 -17.64
C LEU A 326 -6.15 10.56 -17.95
N PRO A 327 -4.87 10.87 -18.28
CA PRO A 327 -3.85 9.83 -18.45
C PRO A 327 -3.58 9.05 -17.18
N GLN A 328 -3.61 9.72 -16.00
CA GLN A 328 -3.45 9.04 -14.72
C GLN A 328 -4.59 8.07 -14.44
N PHE A 329 -5.82 8.40 -14.76
CA PHE A 329 -6.96 7.50 -14.66
C PHE A 329 -6.74 6.21 -15.48
N VAL A 330 -6.23 6.34 -16.71
CA VAL A 330 -5.89 5.19 -17.58
C VAL A 330 -4.75 4.36 -16.96
N PHE A 331 -3.72 5.02 -16.42
CA PHE A 331 -2.63 4.33 -15.70
C PHE A 331 -3.15 3.59 -14.47
N MET A 332 -4.02 4.22 -13.68
CA MET A 332 -4.63 3.63 -12.48
C MET A 332 -5.54 2.45 -12.81
N PHE A 333 -6.29 2.52 -13.90
CA PHE A 333 -7.06 1.37 -14.41
C PHE A 333 -6.12 0.17 -14.68
N ALA A 334 -5.02 0.40 -15.36
CA ALA A 334 -4.03 -0.64 -15.62
C ALA A 334 -3.36 -1.13 -14.33
N HIS A 335 -3.06 -0.24 -13.38
CA HIS A 335 -2.51 -0.59 -12.07
C HIS A 335 -3.43 -1.56 -11.31
N GLY A 336 -4.76 -1.35 -11.37
CA GLY A 336 -5.77 -2.23 -10.77
C GLY A 336 -5.76 -3.65 -11.35
N ILE A 337 -5.14 -3.86 -12.52
CA ILE A 337 -4.93 -5.18 -13.14
C ILE A 337 -3.51 -5.70 -12.85
N ASN A 338 -2.50 -4.86 -13.08
CA ASN A 338 -1.09 -5.26 -12.99
C ASN A 338 -0.72 -5.72 -11.58
N PHE A 339 -1.12 -4.97 -10.55
CA PHE A 339 -0.67 -5.21 -9.18
C PHE A 339 -1.17 -6.55 -8.60
N PRO A 340 -2.49 -6.88 -8.65
CA PRO A 340 -2.96 -8.19 -8.19
C PRO A 340 -2.40 -9.36 -9.01
N CYS A 341 -2.26 -9.20 -10.34
CA CYS A 341 -1.65 -10.22 -11.19
C CYS A 341 -0.17 -10.45 -10.84
N ALA A 342 0.57 -9.38 -10.58
CA ALA A 342 1.97 -9.44 -10.18
C ALA A 342 2.13 -10.12 -8.82
N GLN A 343 1.29 -9.78 -7.83
CA GLN A 343 1.31 -10.42 -6.52
C GLN A 343 1.03 -11.92 -6.62
N ALA A 344 -0.03 -12.30 -7.33
CA ALA A 344 -0.38 -13.70 -7.50
C ALA A 344 0.73 -14.48 -8.22
N GLY A 345 1.27 -13.93 -9.31
CA GLY A 345 2.34 -14.56 -10.09
C GLY A 345 3.65 -14.71 -9.30
N ALA A 346 4.04 -13.70 -8.52
CA ALA A 346 5.26 -13.74 -7.71
C ALA A 346 5.21 -14.80 -6.60
N VAL A 347 4.06 -14.94 -5.92
CA VAL A 347 3.93 -15.85 -4.76
C VAL A 347 3.65 -17.29 -5.17
N ALA A 348 3.01 -17.53 -6.33
CA ALA A 348 2.56 -18.84 -6.77
C ALA A 348 3.62 -19.96 -6.72
N PRO A 349 4.92 -19.73 -7.06
CA PRO A 349 5.94 -20.78 -6.99
C PRO A 349 6.37 -21.15 -5.56
N PHE A 350 5.94 -20.42 -4.55
CA PHE A 350 6.43 -20.54 -3.16
C PHE A 350 5.33 -20.91 -2.14
N PRO A 351 4.54 -22.00 -2.32
CA PRO A 351 3.41 -22.31 -1.44
C PRO A 351 3.85 -22.53 0.02
N ARG A 352 5.04 -23.14 0.23
CA ARG A 352 5.61 -23.38 1.57
C ARG A 352 6.29 -22.14 2.19
N GLN A 353 6.56 -21.12 1.40
CA GLN A 353 7.27 -19.88 1.78
C GLN A 353 6.49 -18.64 1.34
N ALA A 354 5.16 -18.77 1.21
CA ALA A 354 4.30 -17.69 0.70
C ALA A 354 4.44 -16.39 1.52
N GLY A 355 4.58 -16.49 2.85
CA GLY A 355 4.81 -15.33 3.72
C GLY A 355 6.14 -14.62 3.43
N ALA A 356 7.24 -15.40 3.24
CA ALA A 356 8.54 -14.82 2.87
C ALA A 356 8.50 -14.17 1.48
N ALA A 357 7.88 -14.83 0.49
CA ALA A 357 7.73 -14.28 -0.86
C ALA A 357 6.89 -12.99 -0.86
N ALA A 358 5.78 -12.96 -0.12
CA ALA A 358 4.95 -11.77 0.02
C ALA A 358 5.68 -10.63 0.73
N GLY A 359 6.46 -10.93 1.78
CA GLY A 359 7.28 -9.94 2.49
C GLY A 359 8.36 -9.33 1.60
N VAL A 360 9.10 -10.15 0.85
CA VAL A 360 10.13 -9.68 -0.09
C VAL A 360 9.51 -8.86 -1.22
N LEU A 361 8.37 -9.30 -1.78
CA LEU A 361 7.63 -8.55 -2.78
C LEU A 361 7.21 -7.18 -2.26
N GLY A 362 6.63 -7.13 -1.05
CA GLY A 362 6.24 -5.89 -0.41
C GLY A 362 7.42 -4.96 -0.17
N PHE A 363 8.55 -5.49 0.33
CA PHE A 363 9.78 -4.71 0.49
C PHE A 363 10.27 -4.11 -0.82
N LEU A 364 10.41 -4.91 -1.89
CA LEU A 364 10.88 -4.42 -3.19
C LEU A 364 9.95 -3.35 -3.77
N THR A 365 8.64 -3.56 -3.64
CA THR A 365 7.62 -2.60 -4.08
C THR A 365 7.74 -1.27 -3.34
N MET A 366 7.88 -1.30 -2.01
CA MET A 366 8.00 -0.11 -1.19
C MET A 366 9.37 0.57 -1.35
N ALA A 367 10.44 -0.19 -1.55
CA ALA A 367 11.77 0.36 -1.80
C ALA A 367 11.81 1.15 -3.12
N LEU A 368 11.22 0.61 -4.19
CA LEU A 368 11.11 1.35 -5.45
C LEU A 368 10.20 2.57 -5.30
N ALA A 369 9.08 2.45 -4.58
CA ALA A 369 8.20 3.59 -4.30
C ALA A 369 8.91 4.70 -3.52
N ALA A 370 9.70 4.36 -2.49
CA ALA A 370 10.49 5.34 -1.74
C ALA A 370 11.53 6.04 -2.62
N LEU A 371 12.19 5.30 -3.51
CA LEU A 371 13.14 5.86 -4.48
C LEU A 371 12.44 6.81 -5.45
N VAL A 372 11.26 6.43 -5.95
CA VAL A 372 10.45 7.28 -6.83
C VAL A 372 10.00 8.55 -6.09
N GLY A 373 9.55 8.44 -4.83
CA GLY A 373 9.17 9.59 -4.03
C GLY A 373 10.34 10.56 -3.79
N TRP A 374 11.52 10.02 -3.47
CA TRP A 374 12.74 10.81 -3.36
C TRP A 374 13.08 11.49 -4.68
N TRP A 375 13.00 10.77 -5.80
CA TRP A 375 13.27 11.30 -7.15
C TRP A 375 12.33 12.46 -7.51
N ILE A 376 11.01 12.29 -7.27
CA ILE A 376 10.01 13.35 -7.51
C ILE A 376 10.34 14.61 -6.70
N GLY A 377 10.79 14.44 -5.44
CA GLY A 377 11.22 15.57 -4.62
C GLY A 377 12.49 16.25 -5.13
N ALA A 378 13.50 15.44 -5.49
CA ALA A 378 14.80 15.91 -5.93
C ALA A 378 14.76 16.56 -7.34
N SER A 379 13.88 16.07 -8.22
CA SER A 379 13.71 16.57 -9.59
C SER A 379 12.66 17.68 -9.71
N ASN A 380 12.04 18.10 -8.59
CA ASN A 380 11.00 19.13 -8.64
C ASN A 380 11.57 20.48 -9.09
N ASP A 381 11.13 20.92 -10.25
CA ASP A 381 11.54 22.17 -10.92
C ASP A 381 10.39 23.20 -11.03
N GLY A 382 9.27 22.95 -10.35
CA GLY A 382 8.07 23.77 -10.44
C GLY A 382 7.26 23.56 -11.71
N THR A 383 7.52 22.47 -12.44
CA THR A 383 6.80 22.12 -13.69
C THR A 383 6.08 20.77 -13.55
N VAL A 384 5.32 20.39 -14.59
CA VAL A 384 4.63 19.10 -14.67
C VAL A 384 5.55 17.96 -15.14
N TYR A 385 6.74 18.28 -15.71
CA TYR A 385 7.60 17.32 -16.40
C TYR A 385 8.11 16.18 -15.49
N PRO A 386 8.64 16.44 -14.29
CA PRO A 386 9.16 15.36 -13.44
C PRO A 386 8.11 14.29 -13.16
N LEU A 387 6.87 14.71 -12.87
CA LEU A 387 5.75 13.79 -12.64
C LEU A 387 5.39 13.01 -13.91
N ALA A 388 5.21 13.72 -15.03
CA ALA A 388 4.78 13.13 -16.29
C ALA A 388 5.77 12.10 -16.83
N PHE A 389 7.07 12.41 -16.84
CA PHE A 389 8.11 11.51 -17.32
C PHE A 389 8.34 10.33 -16.35
N THR A 390 8.18 10.53 -15.06
CA THR A 390 8.29 9.41 -14.10
C THR A 390 7.16 8.39 -14.29
N ILE A 391 5.92 8.84 -14.49
CA ILE A 391 4.78 7.95 -14.76
C ILE A 391 4.93 7.26 -16.13
N ALA A 392 5.42 7.97 -17.15
CA ALA A 392 5.72 7.39 -18.46
C ALA A 392 6.79 6.29 -18.35
N THR A 393 7.88 6.56 -17.63
CA THR A 393 8.96 5.59 -17.39
C THR A 393 8.44 4.36 -16.64
N ALA A 394 7.58 4.55 -15.62
CA ALA A 394 6.95 3.44 -14.90
C ALA A 394 6.07 2.59 -15.83
N GLY A 395 5.24 3.21 -16.68
CA GLY A 395 4.41 2.53 -17.66
C GLY A 395 5.21 1.73 -18.68
N LEU A 396 6.28 2.32 -19.21
CA LEU A 396 7.23 1.63 -20.12
C LEU A 396 7.98 0.51 -19.39
N GLY A 397 8.35 0.70 -18.12
CA GLY A 397 8.97 -0.33 -17.30
C GLY A 397 8.07 -1.55 -17.11
N VAL A 398 6.76 -1.34 -16.87
CA VAL A 398 5.77 -2.43 -16.84
C VAL A 398 5.71 -3.14 -18.20
N LEU A 399 5.60 -2.38 -19.29
CA LEU A 399 5.54 -2.93 -20.64
C LEU A 399 6.78 -3.76 -20.97
N ALA A 400 7.96 -3.20 -20.77
CA ALA A 400 9.24 -3.86 -21.05
C ALA A 400 9.40 -5.14 -20.22
N THR A 401 9.03 -5.11 -18.94
CA THR A 401 9.15 -6.29 -18.06
C THR A 401 8.17 -7.40 -18.48
N VAL A 402 6.93 -7.06 -18.78
CA VAL A 402 5.92 -8.05 -19.17
C VAL A 402 6.30 -8.68 -20.52
N TRP A 403 6.61 -7.89 -21.54
CA TRP A 403 6.89 -8.40 -22.89
C TRP A 403 8.31 -8.94 -23.03
N GLY A 404 9.29 -8.38 -22.34
CA GLY A 404 10.69 -8.80 -22.38
C GLY A 404 11.01 -10.00 -21.49
N TRP A 405 10.31 -10.16 -20.36
CA TRP A 405 10.66 -11.17 -19.36
C TRP A 405 9.52 -12.12 -19.01
N VAL A 406 8.35 -11.63 -18.53
CA VAL A 406 7.25 -12.50 -18.06
C VAL A 406 6.77 -13.45 -19.15
N VAL A 407 6.65 -12.97 -20.40
CA VAL A 407 6.19 -13.76 -21.55
C VAL A 407 7.16 -14.89 -21.92
N ARG A 408 8.45 -14.70 -21.64
CA ARG A 408 9.51 -15.65 -21.97
C ARG A 408 9.75 -16.70 -20.89
N LEU A 409 9.04 -16.65 -19.77
CA LEU A 409 9.18 -17.64 -18.72
C LEU A 409 8.71 -19.03 -19.19
N PRO A 410 9.43 -20.12 -18.82
CA PRO A 410 8.97 -21.48 -19.07
C PRO A 410 7.57 -21.71 -18.49
N GLY A 411 6.63 -22.21 -19.31
CA GLY A 411 5.24 -22.46 -18.93
C GLY A 411 4.30 -21.25 -19.06
N ALA A 412 4.77 -20.09 -19.53
CA ALA A 412 3.90 -18.94 -19.81
C ALA A 412 2.93 -19.21 -20.98
N ALA A 413 3.34 -20.04 -21.95
CA ALA A 413 2.55 -20.39 -23.13
C ALA A 413 1.45 -21.44 -22.86
N THR A 414 1.58 -22.27 -21.84
CA THR A 414 0.66 -23.41 -21.57
C THR A 414 -0.46 -23.08 -20.57
N ARG A 415 -0.47 -21.90 -20.00
CA ARG A 415 -1.51 -21.43 -19.05
C ARG A 415 -2.32 -20.25 -19.58
N GLY A 416 -2.41 -20.15 -20.90
CA GLY A 416 -3.20 -19.14 -21.59
C GLY A 416 -4.43 -19.65 -22.29
#